data_536f3e7f26b6dfcd89436aeb4454f943
#
_entry.id   536f3e7f26b6dfcd89436aeb4454f943
#
_cell.length_a   1.000
_cell.length_b   1.000
_cell.length_c   1.000
_cell.angle_alpha   90.00
_cell.angle_beta   90.00
_cell.angle_gamma   90.00
#
_symmetry.space_group_name_H-M   'P 1'
#
loop_
_entity.id
_entity.type
_entity.pdbx_description
1 polymer ?
#
loop_
_entity_poly.entity_id
_entity_poly.type
_entity_poly.pdbx_seq_one_letter_code
_entity_poly.pdbx_strand_id
1 'polypeptide(L)'
;MSNNNKHLRLLFIISALSFFITSIVYAQSQSLQVKYYDSDNITNQIPYFDNRFRVDENIEELKLIFYRKRGSQPIILVKPDGTKLKINSLPDDNSVEWFDDSTYDFIKIKQPTAGPWQAIGQILPDSQILVITDVVIEVDALPEILLVGETLKVTGRLINGDKGLSDPLFRSVINLDIDFFSTNNRAYDNFGAEPIKMGSFLDDGYDFDEKSGDGIYTGEFVLDFAPGEWTPIYYVKMPLMGRELRQKPIIVQKAPVKISIKASDEEKIDHLVTFTIDPTYVDPESIILQGKVIYPDKQIVPFTQLEAKGILRSKAIEYTEAGIHRIAVDVFGKTIQGREFYLTLPVFTFNAENKNGMLIPSIDDDGNEVFIARKTAAERLAEKKVLAAEALAAEKAKMLAKKEAQQKQTYIIIGVVNGIIILVGIGFFVFLKLRRKKAQKL
;
A
#
# COMPACT_ATOMS: atom_id res chain seq x y z
N MET A 1 18.53 -57.73 16.74
CA MET A 1 17.93 -56.45 17.15
C MET A 1 18.09 -55.42 16.03
N SER A 2 17.46 -55.61 14.85
CA SER A 2 17.64 -54.65 13.73
C SER A 2 16.40 -54.48 12.85
N ASN A 3 15.19 -54.79 13.36
CA ASN A 3 13.97 -54.65 12.52
C ASN A 3 12.94 -53.66 13.04
N ASN A 4 13.09 -53.08 14.24
CA ASN A 4 12.09 -52.16 14.80
C ASN A 4 12.22 -50.68 14.33
N ASN A 5 13.36 -50.33 13.75
CA ASN A 5 13.59 -48.93 13.34
C ASN A 5 13.02 -48.56 11.96
N LYS A 6 12.70 -49.55 11.13
CA LYS A 6 12.12 -49.33 9.80
C LYS A 6 10.62 -49.01 9.88
N HIS A 7 9.91 -49.72 10.77
CA HIS A 7 8.48 -49.47 10.97
C HIS A 7 8.19 -48.14 11.69
N LEU A 8 9.06 -47.71 12.59
CA LEU A 8 8.93 -46.43 13.27
C LEU A 8 9.18 -45.25 12.32
N ARG A 9 10.14 -45.36 11.38
CA ARG A 9 10.38 -44.36 10.33
C ARG A 9 9.25 -44.31 9.29
N LEU A 10 8.65 -45.45 8.96
CA LEU A 10 7.52 -45.48 8.03
C LEU A 10 6.25 -44.86 8.65
N LEU A 11 6.02 -45.08 9.93
CA LEU A 11 4.92 -44.45 10.69
C LEU A 11 5.08 -42.93 10.83
N PHE A 12 6.33 -42.43 10.99
CA PHE A 12 6.60 -41.00 11.03
C PHE A 12 6.42 -40.32 9.68
N ILE A 13 6.75 -41.00 8.59
CA ILE A 13 6.55 -40.48 7.22
C ILE A 13 5.06 -40.48 6.85
N ILE A 14 4.31 -41.46 7.25
CA ILE A 14 2.84 -41.53 7.01
C ILE A 14 2.10 -40.51 7.89
N SER A 15 2.57 -40.25 9.12
CA SER A 15 2.01 -39.22 10.01
C SER A 15 2.36 -37.79 9.52
N ALA A 16 3.55 -37.59 8.94
CA ALA A 16 3.91 -36.29 8.34
C ALA A 16 3.18 -36.02 7.03
N LEU A 17 2.84 -37.06 6.25
CA LEU A 17 2.09 -36.91 5.02
C LEU A 17 0.58 -36.68 5.28
N SER A 18 0.03 -37.19 6.39
CA SER A 18 -1.37 -36.91 6.76
C SER A 18 -1.60 -35.51 7.33
N PHE A 19 -0.56 -34.84 7.82
CA PHE A 19 -0.67 -33.46 8.32
C PHE A 19 -0.67 -32.40 7.18
N PHE A 20 -0.24 -32.79 5.97
CA PHE A 20 -0.25 -31.88 4.81
C PHE A 20 -1.55 -31.94 3.98
N ILE A 21 -2.50 -32.81 4.32
CA ILE A 21 -3.74 -32.99 3.53
C ILE A 21 -4.94 -32.25 4.13
N THR A 22 -4.81 -31.62 5.29
CA THR A 22 -5.92 -30.95 5.97
C THR A 22 -5.74 -29.44 6.09
N SER A 23 -5.62 -28.74 4.99
CA SER A 23 -5.84 -27.27 4.99
C SER A 23 -6.07 -26.71 3.59
N ILE A 24 -6.86 -27.36 2.75
CA ILE A 24 -7.42 -26.69 1.59
C ILE A 24 -8.95 -26.81 1.73
N VAL A 25 -9.50 -26.01 2.63
CA VAL A 25 -10.91 -25.63 2.54
C VAL A 25 -10.95 -24.51 1.50
N TYR A 26 -11.11 -24.87 0.25
CA TYR A 26 -11.56 -23.92 -0.76
C TYR A 26 -12.97 -23.47 -0.33
N ALA A 27 -13.08 -22.20 0.06
CA ALA A 27 -14.36 -21.54 -0.02
C ALA A 27 -14.74 -21.56 -1.51
N GLN A 28 -15.58 -22.49 -1.91
CA GLN A 28 -16.25 -22.44 -3.20
C GLN A 28 -17.19 -21.23 -3.17
N SER A 29 -16.67 -20.07 -3.57
CA SER A 29 -17.53 -19.04 -4.09
C SER A 29 -18.16 -19.64 -5.35
N GLN A 30 -19.48 -19.80 -5.36
CA GLN A 30 -20.20 -20.09 -6.59
C GLN A 30 -19.99 -18.88 -7.52
N SER A 31 -18.94 -18.93 -8.33
CA SER A 31 -18.75 -17.98 -9.43
C SER A 31 -19.81 -18.32 -10.48
N LEU A 32 -20.78 -17.44 -10.61
CA LEU A 32 -21.71 -17.50 -11.75
C LEU A 32 -20.88 -17.23 -13.01
N GLN A 33 -20.79 -18.22 -13.88
CA GLN A 33 -19.94 -18.23 -15.06
C GLN A 33 -20.34 -17.16 -16.06
N VAL A 34 -19.38 -16.35 -16.46
CA VAL A 34 -19.47 -15.48 -17.62
C VAL A 34 -18.83 -16.17 -18.81
N LYS A 35 -19.55 -16.23 -19.92
CA LYS A 35 -18.97 -16.68 -21.19
C LYS A 35 -18.22 -15.54 -21.85
N TYR A 36 -16.91 -15.70 -21.91
CA TYR A 36 -16.02 -14.85 -22.71
C TYR A 36 -16.05 -15.38 -24.14
N TYR A 37 -16.42 -14.56 -25.09
CA TYR A 37 -16.32 -14.92 -26.50
C TYR A 37 -14.96 -14.44 -27.01
N ASP A 38 -13.96 -15.30 -26.91
CA ASP A 38 -12.66 -15.09 -27.51
C ASP A 38 -12.71 -15.50 -29.00
N SER A 39 -12.05 -14.73 -29.86
CA SER A 39 -12.00 -14.96 -31.33
C SER A 39 -11.49 -16.34 -31.74
N ASP A 40 -10.85 -17.07 -30.80
CA ASP A 40 -10.23 -18.37 -31.07
C ASP A 40 -11.07 -19.59 -30.65
N ASN A 41 -12.24 -19.40 -30.09
CA ASN A 41 -13.07 -20.53 -29.63
C ASN A 41 -14.15 -20.90 -30.63
N ILE A 42 -13.95 -22.05 -31.22
CA ILE A 42 -14.61 -22.70 -32.35
C ILE A 42 -16.09 -23.10 -32.15
N THR A 43 -16.74 -22.74 -31.06
CA THR A 43 -18.14 -23.11 -30.86
C THR A 43 -19.04 -21.88 -30.95
N ASN A 44 -19.62 -21.70 -32.14
CA ASN A 44 -20.65 -20.70 -32.49
C ASN A 44 -20.19 -19.27 -32.76
N GLN A 45 -18.95 -19.05 -33.18
CA GLN A 45 -18.52 -17.75 -33.68
C GLN A 45 -18.70 -17.65 -35.20
N ILE A 46 -19.48 -16.68 -35.63
CA ILE A 46 -19.28 -16.08 -36.95
C ILE A 46 -18.00 -15.24 -36.79
N PRO A 47 -16.97 -15.47 -37.65
CA PRO A 47 -15.73 -14.69 -37.54
C PRO A 47 -16.04 -13.21 -37.52
N TYR A 48 -15.35 -12.45 -36.70
CA TYR A 48 -15.47 -11.01 -36.42
C TYR A 48 -15.29 -10.13 -37.67
N PHE A 49 -15.02 -10.71 -38.83
CA PHE A 49 -14.76 -10.01 -40.08
C PHE A 49 -15.88 -9.04 -40.51
N ASP A 50 -17.11 -9.25 -40.04
CA ASP A 50 -18.26 -8.41 -40.42
C ASP A 50 -19.00 -7.82 -39.21
N ASN A 51 -18.33 -7.68 -38.06
CA ASN A 51 -18.95 -7.21 -36.83
C ASN A 51 -20.20 -8.01 -36.42
N ARG A 52 -20.19 -9.32 -36.65
CA ARG A 52 -21.28 -10.24 -36.33
C ARG A 52 -20.96 -11.08 -35.10
N PHE A 53 -21.99 -11.35 -34.29
CA PHE A 53 -21.91 -12.26 -33.15
C PHE A 53 -23.21 -13.05 -33.06
N ARG A 54 -23.16 -14.19 -32.40
CA ARG A 54 -24.34 -15.04 -32.21
C ARG A 54 -24.78 -14.99 -30.75
N VAL A 55 -26.06 -14.85 -30.56
CA VAL A 55 -26.74 -14.96 -29.27
C VAL A 55 -27.40 -16.33 -29.18
N ASP A 56 -27.13 -17.07 -28.11
CA ASP A 56 -27.71 -18.40 -27.88
C ASP A 56 -29.14 -18.30 -27.33
N GLU A 57 -29.86 -19.41 -27.38
CA GLU A 57 -31.23 -19.50 -26.82
C GLU A 57 -31.20 -19.42 -25.29
N ASN A 58 -32.31 -18.97 -24.68
CA ASN A 58 -32.53 -18.92 -23.25
C ASN A 58 -31.59 -18.00 -22.45
N ILE A 59 -31.06 -16.98 -23.08
CA ILE A 59 -30.33 -15.91 -22.40
C ILE A 59 -31.32 -14.92 -21.80
N GLU A 60 -31.35 -14.76 -20.48
CA GLU A 60 -32.23 -13.82 -19.80
C GLU A 60 -31.82 -12.37 -20.00
N GLU A 61 -30.51 -12.11 -19.97
CA GLU A 61 -29.97 -10.76 -20.11
C GLU A 61 -28.58 -10.81 -20.78
N LEU A 62 -28.41 -9.95 -21.79
CA LEU A 62 -27.18 -9.80 -22.54
C LEU A 62 -26.63 -8.40 -22.33
N LYS A 63 -25.37 -8.28 -21.89
CA LYS A 63 -24.66 -7.02 -21.72
C LYS A 63 -23.46 -7.01 -22.67
N LEU A 64 -23.38 -5.98 -23.49
CA LEU A 64 -22.39 -5.83 -24.56
C LEU A 64 -21.65 -4.52 -24.38
N ILE A 65 -20.33 -4.54 -24.54
CA ILE A 65 -19.51 -3.34 -24.67
C ILE A 65 -18.83 -3.36 -26.03
N PHE A 66 -19.03 -2.28 -26.80
CA PHE A 66 -18.38 -2.06 -28.08
C PHE A 66 -17.47 -0.84 -27.99
N TYR A 67 -16.17 -1.08 -28.05
CA TYR A 67 -15.20 0.01 -28.12
C TYR A 67 -15.15 0.57 -29.54
N ARG A 68 -15.16 1.87 -29.67
CA ARG A 68 -15.19 2.55 -30.94
C ARG A 68 -14.23 3.72 -31.02
N LYS A 69 -13.98 4.18 -32.22
CA LYS A 69 -13.14 5.36 -32.43
C LYS A 69 -13.73 6.55 -31.67
N ARG A 70 -12.91 7.22 -30.88
CA ARG A 70 -13.30 8.36 -30.07
C ARG A 70 -14.05 9.41 -30.90
N GLY A 71 -15.24 9.83 -30.43
CA GLY A 71 -16.10 10.81 -31.08
C GLY A 71 -16.85 10.31 -32.30
N SER A 72 -16.79 8.99 -32.60
CA SER A 72 -17.64 8.41 -33.64
C SER A 72 -19.11 8.34 -33.17
N GLN A 73 -20.03 8.19 -34.11
CA GLN A 73 -21.44 7.96 -33.81
C GLN A 73 -21.64 6.63 -33.06
N PRO A 74 -22.64 6.52 -32.17
CA PRO A 74 -23.04 5.28 -31.54
C PRO A 74 -23.25 4.17 -32.57
N ILE A 75 -22.98 2.93 -32.17
CA ILE A 75 -23.20 1.78 -33.08
C ILE A 75 -24.68 1.58 -33.38
N ILE A 76 -24.94 0.76 -34.35
CA ILE A 76 -26.26 0.25 -34.68
C ILE A 76 -26.21 -1.26 -34.54
N LEU A 77 -27.09 -1.83 -33.69
CA LEU A 77 -27.27 -3.28 -33.62
C LEU A 77 -28.35 -3.73 -34.58
N VAL A 78 -28.06 -4.79 -35.33
CA VAL A 78 -29.04 -5.44 -36.18
C VAL A 78 -29.39 -6.79 -35.58
N LYS A 79 -30.65 -7.01 -35.28
CA LYS A 79 -31.21 -8.27 -34.77
C LYS A 79 -31.21 -9.37 -35.83
N PRO A 80 -31.38 -10.66 -35.47
CA PRO A 80 -31.52 -11.76 -36.41
C PRO A 80 -32.66 -11.60 -37.44
N ASP A 81 -33.72 -10.88 -37.05
CA ASP A 81 -34.86 -10.57 -37.94
C ASP A 81 -34.61 -9.37 -38.86
N GLY A 82 -33.44 -8.74 -38.81
CA GLY A 82 -33.08 -7.56 -39.56
C GLY A 82 -33.52 -6.22 -38.93
N THR A 83 -34.22 -6.24 -37.83
CA THR A 83 -34.61 -5.02 -37.10
C THR A 83 -33.37 -4.32 -36.54
N LYS A 84 -33.34 -2.98 -36.66
CA LYS A 84 -32.21 -2.16 -36.19
C LYS A 84 -32.54 -1.51 -34.84
N LEU A 85 -31.67 -1.71 -33.87
CA LEU A 85 -31.66 -0.98 -32.62
C LEU A 85 -30.68 0.19 -32.72
N LYS A 86 -31.10 1.37 -32.31
CA LYS A 86 -30.28 2.58 -32.23
C LYS A 86 -30.58 3.30 -30.91
N ILE A 87 -29.61 3.99 -30.37
CA ILE A 87 -29.78 4.70 -29.09
C ILE A 87 -30.92 5.71 -29.07
N ASN A 88 -31.20 6.34 -30.22
CA ASN A 88 -32.29 7.31 -30.36
C ASN A 88 -33.65 6.69 -30.73
N SER A 89 -33.77 5.38 -30.76
CA SER A 89 -34.95 4.63 -31.18
C SER A 89 -34.99 3.28 -30.45
N LEU A 90 -34.95 3.33 -29.13
CA LEU A 90 -35.05 2.15 -28.25
C LEU A 90 -36.50 1.75 -28.07
N PRO A 91 -36.80 0.48 -27.77
CA PRO A 91 -38.13 0.02 -27.38
C PRO A 91 -38.62 0.71 -26.08
N ASP A 92 -39.89 1.05 -26.02
CA ASP A 92 -40.49 1.73 -24.84
C ASP A 92 -40.70 0.80 -23.64
N ASP A 93 -40.47 -0.53 -23.82
CA ASP A 93 -40.72 -1.56 -22.81
C ASP A 93 -39.52 -1.79 -21.84
N ASN A 94 -38.51 -0.94 -21.90
CA ASN A 94 -37.27 -1.11 -21.15
C ASN A 94 -36.55 -2.47 -21.35
N SER A 95 -36.81 -3.14 -22.48
CA SER A 95 -36.10 -4.35 -22.87
C SER A 95 -34.66 -4.08 -23.30
N VAL A 96 -34.34 -2.84 -23.69
CA VAL A 96 -33.01 -2.38 -24.10
C VAL A 96 -32.65 -1.13 -23.34
N GLU A 97 -31.52 -1.17 -22.64
CA GLU A 97 -30.89 -0.01 -22.02
C GLU A 97 -29.57 0.25 -22.76
N TRP A 98 -29.27 1.53 -23.04
CA TRP A 98 -28.09 1.90 -23.83
C TRP A 98 -27.43 3.11 -23.22
N PHE A 99 -26.14 2.97 -22.92
CA PHE A 99 -25.26 4.04 -22.51
C PHE A 99 -24.21 4.31 -23.59
N ASP A 100 -24.10 5.54 -24.06
CA ASP A 100 -23.19 6.02 -25.08
C ASP A 100 -22.15 6.94 -24.45
N ASP A 101 -20.87 6.56 -24.56
CA ASP A 101 -19.73 7.39 -24.24
C ASP A 101 -18.99 7.81 -25.51
N SER A 102 -18.02 8.68 -25.41
CA SER A 102 -17.20 9.14 -26.53
C SER A 102 -16.33 8.02 -27.15
N THR A 103 -16.10 6.92 -26.46
CA THR A 103 -15.18 5.84 -26.82
C THR A 103 -15.82 4.46 -26.85
N TYR A 104 -17.00 4.28 -26.28
CA TYR A 104 -17.68 2.98 -26.27
C TYR A 104 -19.19 3.14 -26.18
N ASP A 105 -19.89 2.07 -26.52
CA ASP A 105 -21.31 1.85 -26.26
C ASP A 105 -21.44 0.69 -25.28
N PHE A 106 -22.22 0.88 -24.20
CA PHE A 106 -22.61 -0.19 -23.30
C PHE A 106 -24.12 -0.44 -23.44
N ILE A 107 -24.47 -1.67 -23.82
CA ILE A 107 -25.83 -2.06 -24.17
C ILE A 107 -26.28 -3.24 -23.35
N LYS A 108 -27.43 -3.12 -22.74
CA LYS A 108 -28.07 -4.19 -21.97
C LYS A 108 -29.39 -4.55 -22.66
N ILE A 109 -29.58 -5.83 -22.94
CA ILE A 109 -30.75 -6.36 -23.64
C ILE A 109 -31.34 -7.49 -22.79
N LYS A 110 -32.61 -7.36 -22.40
CA LYS A 110 -33.36 -8.40 -21.72
C LYS A 110 -33.98 -9.34 -22.73
N GLN A 111 -33.91 -10.65 -22.49
CA GLN A 111 -34.44 -11.70 -23.33
C GLN A 111 -34.08 -11.47 -24.82
N PRO A 112 -32.77 -11.40 -25.15
CA PRO A 112 -32.36 -11.11 -26.52
C PRO A 112 -32.83 -12.23 -27.46
N THR A 113 -33.19 -11.86 -28.69
CA THR A 113 -33.55 -12.83 -29.73
C THR A 113 -32.34 -13.69 -30.05
N ALA A 114 -32.48 -15.03 -29.98
CA ALA A 114 -31.43 -15.94 -30.35
C ALA A 114 -31.12 -15.87 -31.86
N GLY A 115 -29.87 -16.04 -32.21
CA GLY A 115 -29.41 -16.01 -33.60
C GLY A 115 -28.27 -15.04 -33.89
N PRO A 116 -27.96 -14.78 -35.17
CA PRO A 116 -26.87 -13.92 -35.59
C PRO A 116 -27.27 -12.45 -35.44
N TRP A 117 -26.48 -11.69 -34.67
CA TRP A 117 -26.57 -10.24 -34.56
C TRP A 117 -25.41 -9.58 -35.28
N GLN A 118 -25.59 -8.33 -35.72
CA GLN A 118 -24.54 -7.52 -36.31
C GLN A 118 -24.44 -6.17 -35.64
N ALA A 119 -23.21 -5.74 -35.34
CA ALA A 119 -22.92 -4.38 -34.86
C ALA A 119 -22.31 -3.57 -36.03
N ILE A 120 -22.89 -2.40 -36.31
CA ILE A 120 -22.46 -1.50 -37.39
C ILE A 120 -21.99 -0.19 -36.78
N GLY A 121 -20.74 0.20 -37.01
CA GLY A 121 -20.16 1.44 -36.52
C GLY A 121 -18.64 1.48 -36.74
N GLN A 122 -18.01 2.52 -36.20
CA GLN A 122 -16.54 2.62 -36.21
C GLN A 122 -15.96 1.90 -34.99
N ILE A 123 -16.21 0.60 -34.90
CA ILE A 123 -15.74 -0.30 -33.86
C ILE A 123 -14.24 -0.50 -34.05
N LEU A 124 -13.46 -0.48 -32.95
CA LEU A 124 -12.02 -0.71 -33.02
C LEU A 124 -11.74 -2.15 -33.42
N PRO A 125 -10.74 -2.40 -34.33
CA PRO A 125 -10.46 -3.73 -34.86
C PRO A 125 -10.20 -4.80 -33.80
N ASP A 126 -9.54 -4.42 -32.71
CA ASP A 126 -9.20 -5.31 -31.60
C ASP A 126 -10.27 -5.29 -30.49
N SER A 127 -11.43 -4.68 -30.75
CA SER A 127 -12.54 -4.67 -29.80
C SER A 127 -13.11 -6.07 -29.67
N GLN A 128 -12.96 -6.64 -28.52
CA GLN A 128 -13.69 -7.85 -28.17
C GLN A 128 -15.11 -7.41 -27.77
N ILE A 129 -16.12 -8.12 -28.28
CA ILE A 129 -17.47 -7.97 -27.75
C ILE A 129 -17.45 -8.60 -26.38
N LEU A 130 -17.37 -7.76 -25.36
CA LEU A 130 -17.38 -8.24 -23.99
C LEU A 130 -18.83 -8.56 -23.59
N VAL A 131 -19.12 -9.83 -23.46
CA VAL A 131 -20.41 -10.29 -22.91
C VAL A 131 -20.27 -10.30 -21.39
N ILE A 132 -20.91 -9.35 -20.74
CA ILE A 132 -20.91 -9.26 -19.28
C ILE A 132 -22.14 -10.02 -18.77
N THR A 133 -21.96 -11.18 -18.19
CA THR A 133 -23.04 -11.92 -17.53
C THR A 133 -23.03 -11.70 -16.02
N ASP A 134 -21.88 -11.78 -15.39
CA ASP A 134 -21.74 -11.50 -13.96
C ASP A 134 -20.33 -11.09 -13.59
N VAL A 135 -20.19 -9.91 -13.02
CA VAL A 135 -18.90 -9.43 -12.49
C VAL A 135 -18.86 -9.70 -11.00
N VAL A 136 -17.88 -10.46 -10.57
CA VAL A 136 -17.63 -10.77 -9.17
C VAL A 136 -16.45 -9.90 -8.70
N ILE A 137 -16.59 -9.34 -7.50
CA ILE A 137 -15.54 -8.59 -6.82
C ILE A 137 -14.81 -9.57 -5.89
N GLU A 138 -13.52 -9.74 -6.08
CA GLU A 138 -12.64 -10.38 -5.12
C GLU A 138 -11.72 -9.33 -4.52
N VAL A 139 -11.66 -9.25 -3.20
CA VAL A 139 -10.81 -8.29 -2.46
C VAL A 139 -10.05 -9.03 -1.40
N ASP A 140 -8.82 -8.64 -1.18
CA ASP A 140 -8.03 -9.18 -0.09
C ASP A 140 -8.70 -8.88 1.26
N ALA A 141 -8.59 -9.83 2.18
CA ALA A 141 -9.14 -9.66 3.51
C ALA A 141 -8.44 -8.51 4.23
N LEU A 142 -9.23 -7.63 4.84
CA LEU A 142 -8.69 -6.58 5.69
C LEU A 142 -8.01 -7.20 6.93
N PRO A 143 -6.92 -6.59 7.44
CA PRO A 143 -6.28 -7.05 8.66
C PRO A 143 -7.22 -7.02 9.88
N GLU A 144 -7.06 -7.95 10.80
CA GLU A 144 -7.89 -8.03 12.02
C GLU A 144 -7.66 -6.83 12.95
N ILE A 145 -6.43 -6.31 13.01
CA ILE A 145 -6.07 -5.13 13.79
C ILE A 145 -5.84 -3.99 12.82
N LEU A 146 -6.73 -3.02 12.82
CA LEU A 146 -6.65 -1.77 12.09
C LEU A 146 -6.58 -0.61 13.07
N LEU A 147 -5.80 0.41 12.76
CA LEU A 147 -5.52 1.54 13.64
C LEU A 147 -5.96 2.86 12.98
N VAL A 148 -6.50 3.77 13.78
CA VAL A 148 -6.80 5.14 13.30
C VAL A 148 -5.51 5.82 12.85
N GLY A 149 -5.56 6.47 11.69
CA GLY A 149 -4.42 7.13 11.05
C GLY A 149 -3.55 6.19 10.21
N GLU A 150 -3.85 4.88 10.19
CA GLU A 150 -3.10 3.89 9.39
C GLU A 150 -3.36 4.09 7.91
N THR A 151 -2.28 4.05 7.12
CA THR A 151 -2.35 3.94 5.67
C THR A 151 -2.38 2.46 5.29
N LEU A 152 -3.46 2.07 4.64
CA LEU A 152 -3.75 0.68 4.29
C LEU A 152 -3.69 0.50 2.78
N LYS A 153 -2.90 -0.46 2.32
CA LYS A 153 -2.96 -0.98 0.95
C LYS A 153 -4.00 -2.10 0.89
N VAL A 154 -4.94 -2.00 -0.02
CA VAL A 154 -5.91 -3.06 -0.29
C VAL A 154 -5.90 -3.36 -1.77
N THR A 155 -5.89 -4.64 -2.13
CA THR A 155 -5.96 -5.07 -3.52
C THR A 155 -7.27 -5.78 -3.79
N GLY A 156 -7.76 -5.61 -5.02
CA GLY A 156 -8.97 -6.24 -5.50
C GLY A 156 -8.84 -6.68 -6.94
N ARG A 157 -9.62 -7.67 -7.30
CA ARG A 157 -9.73 -8.17 -8.66
C ARG A 157 -11.19 -8.21 -9.07
N LEU A 158 -11.42 -7.95 -10.33
CA LEU A 158 -12.71 -8.14 -10.94
C LEU A 158 -12.67 -9.40 -11.79
N ILE A 159 -13.58 -10.30 -11.55
CA ILE A 159 -13.70 -11.56 -12.25
C ILE A 159 -14.97 -11.54 -13.07
N ASN A 160 -14.86 -11.87 -14.33
CA ASN A 160 -15.97 -12.07 -15.24
C ASN A 160 -15.99 -13.56 -15.64
N GLY A 161 -16.80 -14.36 -14.95
CA GLY A 161 -16.76 -15.82 -15.05
C GLY A 161 -15.49 -16.42 -14.44
N ASP A 162 -14.73 -17.16 -15.23
CA ASP A 162 -13.50 -17.82 -14.78
C ASP A 162 -12.23 -17.00 -15.04
N LYS A 163 -12.36 -15.80 -15.59
CA LYS A 163 -11.22 -14.96 -16.00
C LYS A 163 -11.23 -13.61 -15.30
N GLY A 164 -10.05 -13.19 -14.85
CA GLY A 164 -9.83 -11.83 -14.38
C GLY A 164 -10.06 -10.80 -15.49
N LEU A 165 -10.65 -9.67 -15.14
CA LEU A 165 -10.85 -8.55 -16.05
C LEU A 165 -9.57 -7.71 -16.11
N SER A 166 -8.63 -8.11 -16.96
CA SER A 166 -7.36 -7.42 -17.15
C SER A 166 -7.31 -6.57 -18.45
N ASP A 167 -8.40 -6.52 -19.23
CA ASP A 167 -8.44 -5.74 -20.47
C ASP A 167 -8.29 -4.23 -20.17
N PRO A 168 -7.25 -3.55 -20.69
CA PRO A 168 -7.02 -2.12 -20.47
C PRO A 168 -8.20 -1.24 -20.91
N LEU A 169 -8.97 -1.65 -21.90
CA LEU A 169 -10.15 -0.93 -22.39
C LEU A 169 -11.29 -1.01 -21.38
N PHE A 170 -11.39 -2.11 -20.65
CA PHE A 170 -12.42 -2.30 -19.62
C PHE A 170 -12.22 -1.38 -18.41
N ARG A 171 -10.98 -1.04 -18.08
CA ARG A 171 -10.66 -0.10 -16.98
C ARG A 171 -11.32 1.26 -17.12
N SER A 172 -11.50 1.74 -18.35
CA SER A 172 -12.15 3.03 -18.61
C SER A 172 -13.64 3.02 -18.32
N VAL A 173 -14.24 1.85 -18.11
CA VAL A 173 -15.69 1.65 -17.91
C VAL A 173 -16.04 1.32 -16.47
N ILE A 174 -15.07 0.87 -15.68
CA ILE A 174 -15.26 0.38 -14.31
C ILE A 174 -14.63 1.32 -13.30
N ASN A 175 -15.37 1.57 -12.22
CA ASN A 175 -14.84 2.10 -10.97
C ASN A 175 -15.08 1.08 -9.86
N LEU A 176 -14.01 0.72 -9.14
CA LEU A 176 -14.08 -0.06 -7.92
C LEU A 176 -13.85 0.88 -6.73
N ASP A 177 -14.87 1.10 -5.94
CA ASP A 177 -14.84 2.00 -4.79
C ASP A 177 -15.00 1.20 -3.49
N ILE A 178 -14.56 1.78 -2.37
CA ILE A 178 -14.83 1.27 -1.02
C ILE A 178 -15.40 2.38 -0.16
N ASP A 179 -16.46 2.03 0.57
CA ASP A 179 -17.06 2.88 1.60
C ASP A 179 -17.14 2.11 2.93
N PHE A 180 -16.99 2.82 4.06
CA PHE A 180 -17.16 2.27 5.40
C PHE A 180 -18.46 2.79 6.02
N PHE A 181 -19.29 1.87 6.49
CA PHE A 181 -20.56 2.17 7.16
C PHE A 181 -20.46 1.82 8.64
N SER A 182 -20.84 2.77 9.51
CA SER A 182 -20.99 2.46 10.93
C SER A 182 -22.02 1.35 11.12
N THR A 183 -21.70 0.38 11.98
CA THR A 183 -22.70 -0.64 12.38
C THR A 183 -23.78 -0.08 13.30
N ASN A 184 -23.66 1.17 13.71
CA ASN A 184 -24.54 1.82 14.68
C ASN A 184 -24.64 1.06 16.02
N ASN A 185 -23.55 0.40 16.41
CA ASN A 185 -23.45 -0.25 17.69
C ASN A 185 -23.05 0.77 18.75
N ARG A 186 -23.90 0.95 19.78
CA ARG A 186 -23.72 1.93 20.85
C ARG A 186 -22.50 1.67 21.75
N ALA A 187 -21.89 0.51 21.63
CA ALA A 187 -20.67 0.18 22.39
C ALA A 187 -19.40 0.84 21.83
N TYR A 188 -19.47 1.44 20.63
CA TYR A 188 -18.33 2.02 19.93
C TYR A 188 -18.45 3.53 19.73
N ASP A 189 -17.31 4.19 19.60
CA ASP A 189 -17.21 5.65 19.45
C ASP A 189 -17.81 6.16 18.12
N ASN A 190 -17.94 5.27 17.11
CA ASN A 190 -18.53 5.59 15.80
C ASN A 190 -20.06 5.41 15.72
N PHE A 191 -20.74 5.30 16.89
CA PHE A 191 -22.21 5.23 16.90
C PHE A 191 -22.83 6.48 16.24
N GLY A 192 -23.68 6.26 15.24
CA GLY A 192 -24.34 7.36 14.52
C GLY A 192 -23.45 8.08 13.51
N ALA A 193 -22.25 7.60 13.24
CA ALA A 193 -21.37 8.20 12.24
C ALA A 193 -21.93 8.00 10.82
N GLU A 194 -21.79 9.03 10.00
CA GLU A 194 -22.13 8.98 8.58
C GLU A 194 -21.18 8.04 7.83
N PRO A 195 -21.61 7.48 6.68
CA PRO A 195 -20.76 6.67 5.83
C PRO A 195 -19.51 7.43 5.37
N ILE A 196 -18.36 6.75 5.39
CA ILE A 196 -17.08 7.30 4.96
C ILE A 196 -16.73 6.74 3.57
N LYS A 197 -16.64 7.63 2.59
CA LYS A 197 -16.15 7.31 1.25
C LYS A 197 -14.64 7.37 1.26
N MET A 198 -13.98 6.24 1.02
CA MET A 198 -12.52 6.17 1.08
C MET A 198 -11.87 6.51 -0.25
N GLY A 199 -12.43 6.10 -1.35
CA GLY A 199 -11.88 6.34 -2.68
C GLY A 199 -11.99 5.14 -3.60
N SER A 200 -11.27 5.22 -4.71
CA SER A 200 -11.30 4.22 -5.78
C SER A 200 -10.02 3.41 -5.80
N PHE A 201 -10.15 2.16 -6.20
CA PHE A 201 -9.03 1.30 -6.57
C PHE A 201 -8.64 1.58 -8.01
N LEU A 202 -7.35 1.68 -8.27
CA LEU A 202 -6.77 1.93 -9.59
C LEU A 202 -5.88 0.76 -10.02
N ASP A 203 -5.76 0.58 -11.33
CA ASP A 203 -4.82 -0.35 -11.97
C ASP A 203 -4.02 0.47 -13.00
N ASP A 204 -3.25 1.45 -12.49
CA ASP A 204 -2.56 2.45 -13.31
C ASP A 204 -1.03 2.46 -13.15
N GLY A 205 -0.50 1.68 -12.21
CA GLY A 205 0.92 1.55 -11.92
C GLY A 205 1.49 2.70 -11.09
N TYR A 206 0.64 3.47 -10.38
CA TYR A 206 1.06 4.54 -9.48
C TYR A 206 0.78 4.16 -8.02
N ASP A 207 1.39 4.92 -7.09
CA ASP A 207 1.28 4.76 -5.65
C ASP A 207 1.64 3.33 -5.20
N PHE A 208 0.72 2.57 -4.62
CA PHE A 208 0.94 1.18 -4.22
C PHE A 208 0.62 0.16 -5.33
N ASP A 209 0.17 0.59 -6.49
CA ASP A 209 -0.02 -0.28 -7.63
C ASP A 209 1.34 -0.58 -8.30
N GLU A 210 1.74 -1.84 -8.29
CA GLU A 210 3.06 -2.27 -8.75
C GLU A 210 3.16 -2.35 -10.28
N LYS A 211 2.03 -2.54 -10.96
CA LYS A 211 2.04 -2.77 -12.40
C LYS A 211 0.72 -2.41 -13.07
N SER A 212 0.77 -1.37 -13.89
CA SER A 212 -0.38 -0.95 -14.69
C SER A 212 -0.91 -2.04 -15.61
N GLY A 213 -2.20 -2.28 -15.56
CA GLY A 213 -2.93 -3.11 -16.53
C GLY A 213 -2.79 -4.60 -16.31
N ASP A 214 -2.50 -5.06 -15.10
CA ASP A 214 -2.42 -6.48 -14.79
C ASP A 214 -3.73 -7.07 -14.23
N GLY A 215 -4.76 -6.24 -14.07
CA GLY A 215 -6.07 -6.61 -13.56
C GLY A 215 -6.14 -6.65 -12.03
N ILE A 216 -5.10 -6.17 -11.35
CA ILE A 216 -5.08 -5.99 -9.90
C ILE A 216 -5.35 -4.52 -9.63
N TYR A 217 -6.52 -4.24 -9.11
CA TYR A 217 -6.91 -2.89 -8.70
C TYR A 217 -6.39 -2.64 -7.30
N THR A 218 -5.59 -1.59 -7.11
CA THR A 218 -5.00 -1.25 -5.83
C THR A 218 -5.58 0.05 -5.29
N GLY A 219 -5.92 0.07 -4.01
CA GLY A 219 -6.34 1.26 -3.28
C GLY A 219 -5.42 1.52 -2.11
N GLU A 220 -5.05 2.79 -1.95
CA GLU A 220 -4.36 3.31 -0.78
C GLU A 220 -5.35 4.16 0.03
N PHE A 221 -5.56 3.80 1.29
CA PHE A 221 -6.55 4.44 2.13
C PHE A 221 -5.97 4.82 3.48
N VAL A 222 -6.17 6.05 3.91
CA VAL A 222 -5.83 6.51 5.25
C VAL A 222 -7.07 6.40 6.14
N LEU A 223 -6.98 5.65 7.23
CA LEU A 223 -8.07 5.43 8.17
C LEU A 223 -8.19 6.62 9.15
N ASP A 224 -8.50 7.81 8.65
CA ASP A 224 -8.56 9.06 9.41
C ASP A 224 -9.95 9.37 10.00
N PHE A 225 -10.71 8.35 10.31
CA PHE A 225 -12.06 8.45 10.86
C PHE A 225 -12.17 7.86 12.27
N ALA A 226 -13.34 8.01 12.89
CA ALA A 226 -13.57 7.61 14.27
C ALA A 226 -13.28 6.12 14.51
N PRO A 227 -12.61 5.75 15.61
CA PRO A 227 -12.45 4.36 15.99
C PRO A 227 -13.80 3.73 16.28
N GLY A 228 -13.94 2.42 16.01
CA GLY A 228 -15.19 1.70 16.23
C GLY A 228 -15.42 0.59 15.23
N GLU A 229 -16.65 0.10 15.22
CA GLU A 229 -17.06 -1.03 14.38
C GLU A 229 -17.65 -0.53 13.06
N TRP A 230 -17.04 -0.96 11.96
CA TRP A 230 -17.35 -0.51 10.61
C TRP A 230 -17.60 -1.69 9.68
N THR A 231 -18.54 -1.57 8.77
CA THR A 231 -18.79 -2.52 7.69
C THR A 231 -18.19 -1.98 6.40
N PRO A 232 -17.13 -2.62 5.84
CA PRO A 232 -16.61 -2.28 4.53
C PRO A 232 -17.57 -2.77 3.44
N ILE A 233 -17.87 -1.90 2.48
CA ILE A 233 -18.68 -2.22 1.32
C ILE A 233 -17.94 -1.78 0.08
N TYR A 234 -17.70 -2.72 -0.82
CA TYR A 234 -17.04 -2.49 -2.10
C TYR A 234 -18.11 -2.37 -3.19
N TYR A 235 -17.92 -1.41 -4.06
CA TYR A 235 -18.83 -1.13 -5.15
C TYR A 235 -18.11 -1.19 -6.48
N VAL A 236 -18.62 -1.98 -7.41
CA VAL A 236 -18.30 -1.84 -8.82
C VAL A 236 -19.39 -1.05 -9.49
N LYS A 237 -19.04 0.07 -10.08
CA LYS A 237 -19.95 0.94 -10.82
C LYS A 237 -19.62 0.87 -12.30
N MET A 238 -20.61 0.51 -13.06
CA MET A 238 -20.63 0.57 -14.52
C MET A 238 -21.87 1.33 -14.96
N PRO A 239 -21.90 1.87 -16.18
CA PRO A 239 -23.00 2.75 -16.62
C PRO A 239 -24.40 2.17 -16.43
N LEU A 240 -24.60 0.89 -16.72
CA LEU A 240 -25.92 0.23 -16.68
C LEU A 240 -26.03 -0.85 -15.60
N MET A 241 -25.00 -1.01 -14.78
CA MET A 241 -25.02 -2.00 -13.70
C MET A 241 -24.07 -1.63 -12.58
N GLY A 242 -24.35 -2.13 -11.40
CA GLY A 242 -23.48 -2.07 -10.25
C GLY A 242 -23.41 -3.41 -9.54
N ARG A 243 -22.35 -3.63 -8.80
CA ARG A 243 -22.20 -4.74 -7.86
C ARG A 243 -21.77 -4.20 -6.52
N GLU A 244 -22.21 -4.85 -5.49
CA GLU A 244 -21.88 -4.57 -4.11
C GLU A 244 -21.34 -5.84 -3.46
N LEU A 245 -20.20 -5.72 -2.78
CA LEU A 245 -19.64 -6.75 -1.92
C LEU A 245 -19.57 -6.20 -0.49
N ARG A 246 -20.44 -6.67 0.37
CA ARG A 246 -20.44 -6.34 1.79
C ARG A 246 -19.59 -7.34 2.55
N GLN A 247 -18.55 -6.85 3.23
CA GLN A 247 -17.73 -7.69 4.10
C GLN A 247 -18.29 -7.74 5.52
N LYS A 248 -17.70 -8.63 6.33
CA LYS A 248 -18.00 -8.69 7.77
C LYS A 248 -17.52 -7.40 8.45
N PRO A 249 -18.20 -6.95 9.51
CA PRO A 249 -17.74 -5.82 10.28
C PRO A 249 -16.32 -6.02 10.80
N ILE A 250 -15.56 -4.93 10.79
CA ILE A 250 -14.20 -4.83 11.30
C ILE A 250 -14.17 -3.79 12.41
N ILE A 251 -13.15 -3.85 13.28
CA ILE A 251 -12.96 -2.87 14.35
C ILE A 251 -11.70 -2.07 14.05
N VAL A 252 -11.88 -0.75 13.87
CA VAL A 252 -10.77 0.20 13.78
C VAL A 252 -10.46 0.68 15.20
N GLN A 253 -9.26 0.37 15.67
CA GLN A 253 -8.78 0.70 17.01
C GLN A 253 -8.26 2.14 17.07
N LYS A 254 -8.21 2.71 18.29
CA LYS A 254 -7.60 4.03 18.51
C LYS A 254 -6.12 4.02 18.12
N ALA A 255 -5.62 5.17 17.68
CA ALA A 255 -4.18 5.33 17.45
C ALA A 255 -3.38 4.92 18.70
N PRO A 256 -2.34 4.07 18.55
CA PRO A 256 -1.64 3.50 19.70
C PRO A 256 -0.69 4.47 20.38
N VAL A 257 -0.45 5.64 19.82
CA VAL A 257 0.48 6.64 20.36
C VAL A 257 -0.26 7.92 20.71
N LYS A 258 -0.14 8.32 21.96
CA LYS A 258 -0.67 9.58 22.46
C LYS A 258 0.46 10.56 22.74
N ILE A 259 0.32 11.78 22.24
CA ILE A 259 1.27 12.87 22.46
C ILE A 259 0.78 13.71 23.64
N SER A 260 1.70 14.03 24.55
CA SER A 260 1.49 15.02 25.60
C SER A 260 2.72 15.90 25.69
N ILE A 261 2.56 17.11 26.23
CA ILE A 261 3.66 18.06 26.37
C ILE A 261 3.67 18.71 27.73
N LYS A 262 4.86 18.86 28.27
CA LYS A 262 5.15 19.81 29.33
C LYS A 262 5.84 21.01 28.66
N ALA A 263 5.03 22.01 28.33
CA ALA A 263 5.55 23.25 27.75
C ALA A 263 6.37 23.98 28.81
N SER A 264 7.54 24.50 28.39
CA SER A 264 8.31 25.42 29.22
C SER A 264 7.82 26.85 28.93
N ASP A 265 7.84 27.66 29.97
CA ASP A 265 7.58 29.08 29.94
C ASP A 265 8.87 29.92 30.16
N GLU A 266 10.02 29.24 30.24
CA GLU A 266 11.35 29.81 30.40
C GLU A 266 12.22 29.57 29.17
N GLU A 267 12.92 30.60 28.71
CA GLU A 267 13.68 30.59 27.45
C GLU A 267 14.84 29.61 27.35
N LYS A 268 15.35 29.13 28.45
CA LYS A 268 16.51 28.23 28.47
C LYS A 268 16.13 26.79 28.78
N ILE A 269 14.85 26.55 28.99
CA ILE A 269 14.35 25.22 29.36
C ILE A 269 13.56 24.68 28.17
N ASP A 270 13.97 23.55 27.66
CA ASP A 270 13.30 22.86 26.56
C ASP A 270 11.88 22.42 26.93
N HIS A 271 10.99 22.43 25.95
CA HIS A 271 9.71 21.77 26.07
C HIS A 271 9.91 20.27 26.08
N LEU A 272 9.23 19.54 26.98
CA LEU A 272 9.32 18.08 27.03
C LEU A 272 8.09 17.48 26.40
N VAL A 273 8.25 16.89 25.21
CA VAL A 273 7.22 16.07 24.54
C VAL A 273 7.33 14.65 25.04
N THR A 274 6.19 14.07 25.41
CA THR A 274 6.08 12.68 25.85
C THR A 274 5.14 11.93 24.92
N PHE A 275 5.60 10.80 24.41
CA PHE A 275 4.84 9.84 23.62
C PHE A 275 4.52 8.65 24.53
N THR A 276 3.23 8.41 24.72
CA THR A 276 2.74 7.25 25.47
C THR A 276 2.20 6.23 24.47
N ILE A 277 2.76 5.02 24.49
CA ILE A 277 2.39 3.93 23.58
C ILE A 277 1.46 2.98 24.33
N ASP A 278 0.28 2.73 23.75
CA ASP A 278 -0.65 1.72 24.24
C ASP A 278 -0.26 0.34 23.65
N PRO A 279 0.17 -0.62 24.48
CA PRO A 279 0.64 -1.93 24.00
C PRO A 279 -0.48 -2.90 23.65
N THR A 280 -1.76 -2.49 23.76
CA THR A 280 -2.90 -3.40 23.59
C THR A 280 -2.91 -4.10 22.24
N TYR A 281 -2.55 -3.39 21.16
CA TYR A 281 -2.61 -3.88 19.79
C TYR A 281 -1.29 -3.80 19.05
N VAL A 282 -0.25 -3.20 19.64
CA VAL A 282 1.06 -3.01 19.00
C VAL A 282 2.19 -3.50 19.90
N ASP A 283 3.29 -3.89 19.30
CA ASP A 283 4.54 -4.19 20.01
C ASP A 283 5.30 -2.88 20.26
N PRO A 284 5.38 -2.39 21.54
CA PRO A 284 6.05 -1.14 21.87
C PRO A 284 7.54 -1.12 21.47
N GLU A 285 8.19 -2.29 21.46
CA GLU A 285 9.62 -2.38 21.14
C GLU A 285 9.90 -2.20 19.64
N SER A 286 8.87 -2.42 18.80
CA SER A 286 8.96 -2.24 17.35
C SER A 286 8.69 -0.81 16.88
N ILE A 287 8.13 0.04 17.76
CA ILE A 287 7.67 1.38 17.37
C ILE A 287 8.84 2.30 17.03
N ILE A 288 8.76 2.94 15.91
CA ILE A 288 9.65 4.00 15.44
C ILE A 288 8.81 5.26 15.29
N LEU A 289 9.26 6.36 15.89
CA LEU A 289 8.61 7.65 15.75
C LEU A 289 9.48 8.55 14.86
N GLN A 290 8.93 9.01 13.76
CA GLN A 290 9.54 10.01 12.90
C GLN A 290 8.63 11.23 12.86
N GLY A 291 9.17 12.41 13.02
CA GLY A 291 8.34 13.59 13.05
C GLY A 291 9.08 14.87 12.74
N LYS A 292 8.33 15.96 12.79
CA LYS A 292 8.85 17.31 12.63
C LYS A 292 8.16 18.26 13.60
N VAL A 293 8.94 19.19 14.13
CA VAL A 293 8.44 20.32 14.89
C VAL A 293 8.39 21.53 13.98
N ILE A 294 7.26 22.19 13.94
CA ILE A 294 7.05 23.45 13.21
C ILE A 294 6.93 24.54 14.27
N TYR A 295 7.90 25.42 14.29
CA TYR A 295 8.00 26.52 15.22
C TYR A 295 7.15 27.73 14.78
N PRO A 296 6.85 28.70 15.68
CA PRO A 296 6.06 29.90 15.36
C PRO A 296 6.66 30.71 14.19
N ASP A 297 8.00 30.79 14.09
CA ASP A 297 8.74 31.44 13.01
C ASP A 297 8.76 30.64 11.69
N LYS A 298 7.96 29.54 11.63
CA LYS A 298 7.90 28.60 10.52
C LYS A 298 9.16 27.76 10.30
N GLN A 299 10.14 27.80 11.18
CA GLN A 299 11.25 26.86 11.13
C GLN A 299 10.72 25.43 11.33
N ILE A 300 11.24 24.48 10.52
CA ILE A 300 10.89 23.06 10.61
C ILE A 300 12.13 22.29 11.06
N VAL A 301 12.02 21.57 12.17
CA VAL A 301 13.09 20.72 12.69
C VAL A 301 12.62 19.28 12.73
N PRO A 302 13.19 18.40 11.88
CA PRO A 302 12.85 16.98 11.90
C PRO A 302 13.46 16.28 13.12
N PHE A 303 12.82 15.21 13.56
CA PHE A 303 13.37 14.30 14.57
C PHE A 303 12.98 12.85 14.27
N THR A 304 13.78 11.91 14.78
CA THR A 304 13.51 10.47 14.71
C THR A 304 13.91 9.81 16.02
N GLN A 305 13.09 8.88 16.51
CA GLN A 305 13.34 8.05 17.69
C GLN A 305 13.37 6.58 17.25
N LEU A 306 14.56 6.09 16.89
CA LEU A 306 14.82 4.71 16.46
C LEU A 306 15.18 3.80 17.66
N GLU A 307 15.98 4.31 18.59
CA GLU A 307 16.58 3.52 19.68
C GLU A 307 15.79 3.56 20.99
N ALA A 308 14.79 4.44 21.05
CA ALA A 308 13.95 4.55 22.26
C ALA A 308 13.03 3.33 22.34
N LYS A 309 13.03 2.68 23.51
CA LYS A 309 12.24 1.48 23.79
C LYS A 309 11.23 1.72 24.89
N GLY A 310 10.27 0.81 25.00
CA GLY A 310 9.22 0.84 26.02
C GLY A 310 8.04 1.73 25.67
N ILE A 311 7.08 1.78 26.58
CA ILE A 311 5.78 2.42 26.42
C ILE A 311 5.79 3.95 26.62
N LEU A 312 6.83 4.48 27.23
CA LEU A 312 6.97 5.91 27.51
C LEU A 312 8.26 6.44 26.92
N ARG A 313 8.14 7.39 26.00
CA ARG A 313 9.29 7.99 25.32
C ARG A 313 9.21 9.50 25.40
N SER A 314 10.34 10.15 25.52
CA SER A 314 10.40 11.60 25.65
C SER A 314 11.36 12.21 24.65
N LYS A 315 11.03 13.42 24.19
CA LYS A 315 11.86 14.24 23.30
C LYS A 315 11.86 15.68 23.81
N ALA A 316 13.04 16.21 24.04
CA ALA A 316 13.22 17.62 24.30
C ALA A 316 13.10 18.40 22.99
N ILE A 317 12.33 19.47 23.00
CA ILE A 317 12.16 20.43 21.91
C ILE A 317 12.64 21.78 22.43
N GLU A 318 13.61 22.37 21.74
CA GLU A 318 14.19 23.63 22.14
C GLU A 318 13.14 24.73 22.21
N TYR A 319 13.17 25.51 23.29
CA TYR A 319 12.41 26.74 23.36
C TYR A 319 13.06 27.80 22.45
N THR A 320 12.41 28.20 21.39
CA THR A 320 12.90 29.25 20.49
C THR A 320 12.23 30.59 20.75
N GLU A 321 10.91 30.59 20.81
CA GLU A 321 10.07 31.77 21.06
C GLU A 321 8.69 31.37 21.55
N ALA A 322 7.97 32.33 22.11
CA ALA A 322 6.56 32.14 22.46
C ALA A 322 5.70 32.04 21.21
N GLY A 323 4.64 31.26 21.30
CA GLY A 323 3.69 31.11 20.21
C GLY A 323 3.27 29.67 19.93
N ILE A 324 2.60 29.49 18.81
CA ILE A 324 2.01 28.20 18.45
C ILE A 324 3.06 27.30 17.78
N HIS A 325 3.33 26.18 18.43
CA HIS A 325 4.14 25.08 17.92
C HIS A 325 3.25 23.96 17.42
N ARG A 326 3.70 23.27 16.35
CA ARG A 326 3.00 22.10 15.80
C ARG A 326 3.96 20.92 15.71
N ILE A 327 3.49 19.74 16.07
CA ILE A 327 4.26 18.51 16.01
C ILE A 327 3.49 17.55 15.11
N ALA A 328 4.07 17.21 13.97
CA ALA A 328 3.57 16.16 13.10
C ALA A 328 4.43 14.91 13.32
N VAL A 329 3.79 13.75 13.45
CA VAL A 329 4.46 12.49 13.78
C VAL A 329 3.89 11.36 12.94
N ASP A 330 4.80 10.64 12.31
CA ASP A 330 4.56 9.38 11.64
C ASP A 330 5.06 8.25 12.53
N VAL A 331 4.28 7.19 12.62
CA VAL A 331 4.54 6.02 13.46
C VAL A 331 4.67 4.79 12.60
N PHE A 332 5.78 4.10 12.72
CA PHE A 332 6.05 2.81 12.10
C PHE A 332 6.16 1.77 13.20
N GLY A 333 5.67 0.57 12.97
CA GLY A 333 5.78 -0.49 13.96
C GLY A 333 5.14 -1.79 13.53
N LYS A 334 5.01 -2.70 14.50
CA LYS A 334 4.34 -3.99 14.31
C LYS A 334 3.18 -4.12 15.27
N THR A 335 2.10 -4.72 14.79
CA THR A 335 1.02 -5.16 15.66
C THR A 335 1.48 -6.33 16.53
N ILE A 336 0.72 -6.67 17.57
CA ILE A 336 0.98 -7.87 18.40
C ILE A 336 0.95 -9.17 17.60
N GLN A 337 0.33 -9.17 16.40
CA GLN A 337 0.32 -10.30 15.47
C GLN A 337 1.53 -10.29 14.52
N GLY A 338 2.44 -9.32 14.63
CA GLY A 338 3.64 -9.19 13.81
C GLY A 338 3.45 -8.49 12.46
N ARG A 339 2.24 -8.02 12.12
CA ARG A 339 2.00 -7.24 10.91
C ARG A 339 2.63 -5.85 11.04
N GLU A 340 3.36 -5.43 10.05
CA GLU A 340 3.89 -4.07 9.95
C GLU A 340 2.77 -3.08 9.65
N PHE A 341 2.86 -1.89 10.23
CA PHE A 341 1.94 -0.79 9.96
C PHE A 341 2.69 0.54 9.87
N TYR A 342 2.07 1.46 9.16
CA TYR A 342 2.43 2.86 9.10
C TYR A 342 1.18 3.70 9.35
N LEU A 343 1.29 4.68 10.25
CA LEU A 343 0.20 5.61 10.51
C LEU A 343 0.73 7.02 10.75
N THR A 344 -0.08 8.00 10.42
CA THR A 344 0.18 9.42 10.68
C THR A 344 -0.75 9.90 11.80
N LEU A 345 -0.15 10.45 12.87
CA LEU A 345 -0.94 11.02 13.96
C LEU A 345 -1.51 12.39 13.56
N PRO A 346 -2.66 12.78 14.11
CA PRO A 346 -3.14 14.15 14.00
C PRO A 346 -2.08 15.14 14.47
N VAL A 347 -1.95 16.27 13.79
CA VAL A 347 -0.98 17.31 14.15
C VAL A 347 -1.26 17.81 15.56
N PHE A 348 -0.30 17.57 16.45
CA PHE A 348 -0.39 18.05 17.83
C PHE A 348 0.04 19.50 17.90
N THR A 349 -0.80 20.37 18.49
CA THR A 349 -0.56 21.80 18.58
C THR A 349 -0.51 22.23 20.04
N PHE A 350 0.47 23.04 20.39
CA PHE A 350 0.55 23.67 21.72
C PHE A 350 1.03 25.11 21.62
N ASN A 351 0.67 25.91 22.62
CA ASN A 351 1.10 27.29 22.74
C ASN A 351 2.17 27.38 23.82
N ALA A 352 3.34 27.89 23.47
CA ALA A 352 4.39 28.23 24.43
C ALA A 352 4.23 29.67 24.86
N GLU A 353 4.11 29.90 26.17
CA GLU A 353 4.02 31.22 26.75
C GLU A 353 5.40 31.68 27.21
N ASN A 354 5.64 32.97 27.17
CA ASN A 354 6.82 33.58 27.77
C ASN A 354 6.40 34.39 28.98
N LYS A 355 6.71 33.89 30.17
CA LYS A 355 6.47 34.64 31.41
C LYS A 355 7.36 35.88 31.55
N ASN A 356 8.47 35.91 30.83
CA ASN A 356 9.50 36.98 30.93
C ASN A 356 9.43 37.99 29.78
N GLY A 357 8.24 38.32 29.29
CA GLY A 357 8.03 39.34 28.27
C GLY A 357 8.50 40.76 28.61
N MET A 358 9.09 40.97 29.82
CA MET A 358 9.81 42.17 30.19
C MET A 358 11.32 41.90 30.15
N LEU A 359 12.05 42.71 29.44
CA LEU A 359 13.50 42.84 29.55
C LEU A 359 13.85 43.07 31.04
N ILE A 360 14.39 42.03 31.66
CA ILE A 360 14.93 42.19 33.03
C ILE A 360 16.28 42.84 32.87
N PRO A 361 16.51 44.06 33.39
CA PRO A 361 17.83 44.61 33.42
C PRO A 361 18.75 43.67 34.19
N SER A 362 19.78 43.16 33.53
CA SER A 362 20.84 42.38 34.16
C SER A 362 21.83 43.39 34.77
N ILE A 363 22.23 43.17 35.99
CA ILE A 363 23.26 43.98 36.66
C ILE A 363 24.59 43.27 36.33
N ASP A 364 25.58 43.99 35.75
CA ASP A 364 26.92 43.47 35.56
C ASP A 364 27.69 43.40 36.90
N ASP A 365 28.88 42.77 36.88
CA ASP A 365 29.72 42.63 38.09
C ASP A 365 30.17 43.96 38.67
N ASP A 366 30.00 45.06 37.94
CA ASP A 366 30.31 46.44 38.39
C ASP A 366 29.07 47.22 38.86
N GLY A 367 27.89 46.56 38.90
CA GLY A 367 26.66 47.14 39.42
C GLY A 367 25.86 48.02 38.47
N ASN A 368 26.17 48.00 37.16
CA ASN A 368 25.45 48.77 36.15
C ASN A 368 24.34 47.93 35.52
N GLU A 369 23.20 48.53 35.20
CA GLU A 369 22.14 47.90 34.42
C GLU A 369 22.63 47.70 32.96
N VAL A 370 22.86 46.46 32.57
CA VAL A 370 23.27 46.09 31.20
C VAL A 370 22.08 45.43 30.48
N PHE A 371 21.66 46.03 29.38
CA PHE A 371 20.69 45.41 28.50
C PHE A 371 21.44 44.42 27.58
N ILE A 372 21.36 43.15 27.91
CA ILE A 372 21.94 42.10 27.04
C ILE A 372 21.10 42.02 25.77
N ALA A 373 21.68 42.44 24.64
CA ALA A 373 21.08 42.29 23.34
C ALA A 373 20.85 40.81 23.05
N ARG A 374 19.59 40.44 22.87
CA ARG A 374 19.16 39.09 22.53
C ARG A 374 19.70 38.73 21.16
N LYS A 375 20.44 37.61 21.04
CA LYS A 375 20.79 37.06 19.71
C LYS A 375 19.48 36.84 18.92
N THR A 376 19.42 37.39 17.72
CA THR A 376 18.28 37.25 16.83
C THR A 376 18.08 35.78 16.42
N ALA A 377 16.86 35.40 16.03
CA ALA A 377 16.59 34.06 15.49
C ALA A 377 17.53 33.68 14.33
N ALA A 378 17.93 34.68 13.52
CA ALA A 378 18.90 34.52 12.43
C ALA A 378 20.31 34.18 12.93
N GLU A 379 20.78 34.80 14.01
CA GLU A 379 22.10 34.52 14.60
C GLU A 379 22.15 33.14 15.24
N ARG A 380 21.08 32.72 15.95
CA ARG A 380 20.95 31.36 16.51
C ARG A 380 20.90 30.31 15.42
N LEU A 381 20.21 30.59 14.32
CA LEU A 381 20.15 29.67 13.17
C LEU A 381 21.52 29.54 12.49
N ALA A 382 22.26 30.63 12.38
CA ALA A 382 23.62 30.63 11.85
C ALA A 382 24.57 29.80 12.74
N GLU A 383 24.51 29.99 14.05
CA GLU A 383 25.30 29.21 15.03
C GLU A 383 24.98 27.71 14.99
N LYS A 384 23.68 27.35 14.92
CA LYS A 384 23.25 25.96 14.71
C LYS A 384 23.74 25.34 13.40
N LYS A 385 23.72 26.11 12.30
CA LYS A 385 24.25 25.65 11.02
C LYS A 385 25.75 25.37 11.08
N VAL A 386 26.50 26.22 11.79
CA VAL A 386 27.94 26.02 12.00
C VAL A 386 28.18 24.73 12.82
N LEU A 387 27.48 24.55 13.95
CA LEU A 387 27.61 23.38 14.80
C LEU A 387 27.19 22.10 14.06
N ALA A 388 26.12 22.14 13.28
CA ALA A 388 25.69 21.01 12.46
C ALA A 388 26.70 20.69 11.35
N ALA A 389 27.32 21.71 10.73
CA ALA A 389 28.37 21.50 9.74
C ALA A 389 29.64 20.89 10.35
N GLU A 390 30.03 21.33 11.56
CA GLU A 390 31.15 20.76 12.30
C GLU A 390 30.89 19.30 12.72
N ALA A 391 29.68 19.01 13.22
CA ALA A 391 29.30 17.63 13.55
C ALA A 391 29.32 16.72 12.33
N LEU A 392 28.78 17.18 11.19
CA LEU A 392 28.82 16.44 9.92
C LEU A 392 30.25 16.24 9.40
N ALA A 393 31.11 17.24 9.55
CA ALA A 393 32.53 17.14 9.18
C ALA A 393 33.26 16.12 10.07
N ALA A 394 32.99 16.13 11.37
CA ALA A 394 33.55 15.15 12.31
C ALA A 394 33.08 13.72 12.02
N GLU A 395 31.82 13.54 11.66
CA GLU A 395 31.27 12.23 11.28
C GLU A 395 31.89 11.72 9.96
N LYS A 396 32.01 12.59 8.95
CA LYS A 396 32.71 12.26 7.69
C LYS A 396 34.16 11.87 7.93
N ALA A 397 34.87 12.58 8.80
CA ALA A 397 36.24 12.24 9.16
C ALA A 397 36.34 10.86 9.83
N LYS A 398 35.41 10.52 10.76
CA LYS A 398 35.34 9.20 11.37
C LYS A 398 35.04 8.09 10.34
N MET A 399 34.14 8.35 9.40
CA MET A 399 33.81 7.40 8.33
C MET A 399 35.00 7.17 7.37
N LEU A 400 35.74 8.23 7.03
CA LEU A 400 36.97 8.11 6.24
C LEU A 400 38.04 7.29 6.96
N ALA A 401 38.32 7.60 8.22
CA ALA A 401 39.28 6.86 9.02
C ALA A 401 38.88 5.38 9.16
N LYS A 402 37.58 5.07 9.30
CA LYS A 402 37.11 3.69 9.34
C LYS A 402 37.31 2.98 8.00
N LYS A 403 37.07 3.65 6.86
CA LYS A 403 37.32 3.11 5.53
C LYS A 403 38.82 2.82 5.28
N GLU A 404 39.67 3.76 5.67
CA GLU A 404 41.13 3.56 5.56
C GLU A 404 41.62 2.38 6.42
N ALA A 405 41.13 2.25 7.65
CA ALA A 405 41.43 1.12 8.51
C ALA A 405 40.98 -0.23 7.90
N GLN A 406 39.78 -0.27 7.33
CA GLN A 406 39.29 -1.45 6.65
C GLN A 406 40.11 -1.79 5.39
N GLN A 407 40.50 -0.78 4.60
CA GLN A 407 41.35 -0.99 3.44
C GLN A 407 42.72 -1.56 3.85
N LYS A 408 43.36 -1.04 4.90
CA LYS A 408 44.61 -1.56 5.44
C LYS A 408 44.49 -3.01 5.88
N GLN A 409 43.38 -3.36 6.58
CA GLN A 409 43.12 -4.75 6.97
C GLN A 409 42.93 -5.65 5.75
N THR A 410 42.25 -5.21 4.73
CA THR A 410 42.04 -5.95 3.48
C THR A 410 43.39 -6.23 2.76
N TYR A 411 44.27 -5.22 2.67
CA TYR A 411 45.59 -5.41 2.08
C TYR A 411 46.45 -6.37 2.89
N ILE A 412 46.40 -6.36 4.21
CA ILE A 412 47.12 -7.32 5.07
C ILE A 412 46.59 -8.73 4.81
N ILE A 413 45.28 -8.93 4.75
CA ILE A 413 44.68 -10.25 4.47
C ILE A 413 45.10 -10.76 3.08
N ILE A 414 45.05 -9.90 2.06
CA ILE A 414 45.50 -10.27 0.70
C ILE A 414 46.97 -10.65 0.70
N GLY A 415 47.81 -9.89 1.40
CA GLY A 415 49.23 -10.20 1.54
C GLY A 415 49.51 -11.55 2.21
N VAL A 416 48.78 -11.86 3.30
CA VAL A 416 48.91 -13.15 4.01
C VAL A 416 48.43 -14.31 3.12
N VAL A 417 47.31 -14.17 2.45
CA VAL A 417 46.78 -15.22 1.56
C VAL A 417 47.73 -15.50 0.41
N ASN A 418 48.25 -14.45 -0.24
CA ASN A 418 49.22 -14.60 -1.31
C ASN A 418 50.54 -15.27 -0.81
N GLY A 419 51.02 -14.90 0.39
CA GLY A 419 52.16 -15.53 1.02
C GLY A 419 51.96 -17.02 1.26
N ILE A 420 50.80 -17.43 1.75
CA ILE A 420 50.44 -18.84 1.93
C ILE A 420 50.41 -19.60 0.59
N ILE A 421 49.83 -19.02 -0.45
CA ILE A 421 49.80 -19.65 -1.78
C ILE A 421 51.20 -19.86 -2.34
N ILE A 422 52.09 -18.87 -2.17
CA ILE A 422 53.48 -18.98 -2.61
C ILE A 422 54.21 -20.12 -1.83
N LEU A 423 54.03 -20.17 -0.50
CA LEU A 423 54.67 -21.22 0.34
C LEU A 423 54.17 -22.62 -0.05
N VAL A 424 52.84 -22.78 -0.29
CA VAL A 424 52.27 -24.04 -0.76
C VAL A 424 52.83 -24.42 -2.13
N GLY A 425 52.97 -23.46 -3.06
CA GLY A 425 53.58 -23.67 -4.37
C GLY A 425 55.03 -24.12 -4.29
N ILE A 426 55.84 -23.48 -3.44
CA ILE A 426 57.24 -23.89 -3.21
C ILE A 426 57.29 -25.26 -2.57
N GLY A 427 56.48 -25.54 -1.56
CA GLY A 427 56.40 -26.86 -0.90
C GLY A 427 56.01 -27.97 -1.89
N PHE A 428 55.06 -27.72 -2.75
CA PHE A 428 54.67 -28.67 -3.81
C PHE A 428 55.75 -28.88 -4.85
N PHE A 429 56.48 -27.83 -5.24
CA PHE A 429 57.61 -27.93 -6.16
C PHE A 429 58.77 -28.75 -5.56
N VAL A 430 59.10 -28.50 -4.30
CA VAL A 430 60.13 -29.28 -3.57
C VAL A 430 59.71 -30.74 -3.44
N PHE A 431 58.43 -30.99 -3.11
CA PHE A 431 57.87 -32.33 -3.04
C PHE A 431 57.98 -33.08 -4.39
N LEU A 432 57.67 -32.44 -5.49
CA LEU A 432 57.81 -33.02 -6.84
C LEU A 432 59.30 -33.33 -7.18
N LYS A 433 60.18 -32.40 -6.80
CA LYS A 433 61.65 -32.58 -7.05
C LYS A 433 62.22 -33.72 -6.23
N LEU A 434 61.77 -33.88 -4.99
CA LEU A 434 62.19 -35.01 -4.13
C LEU A 434 61.65 -36.36 -4.63
N ARG A 435 60.41 -36.37 -5.11
CA ARG A 435 59.75 -37.55 -5.70
C ARG A 435 60.44 -38.00 -6.99
N ARG A 436 60.92 -37.06 -7.84
CA ARG A 436 61.69 -37.36 -9.06
C ARG A 436 63.06 -37.94 -8.73
N LYS A 437 63.73 -37.49 -7.64
CA LYS A 437 65.01 -38.06 -7.20
C LYS A 437 64.88 -39.47 -6.63
N LYS A 438 63.73 -39.87 -6.06
CA LYS A 438 63.47 -41.24 -5.62
C LYS A 438 63.19 -42.20 -6.78
N ALA A 439 62.65 -41.73 -7.90
CA ALA A 439 62.37 -42.55 -9.08
C ALA A 439 63.56 -42.81 -9.97
N GLN A 440 64.73 -42.16 -9.72
CA GLN A 440 65.99 -42.40 -10.42
C GLN A 440 66.94 -43.32 -9.62
N LYS A 441 66.52 -43.86 -8.49
CA LYS A 441 67.32 -44.79 -7.64
C LYS A 441 66.66 -46.17 -7.50
N LEU A 442 65.80 -46.57 -8.40
CA LEU A 442 65.25 -47.91 -8.55
C LEU A 442 65.67 -48.49 -9.92
#